data_640aa106834074db5a3e9f8d96d6cd5b
#
_entry.id   640aa106834074db5a3e9f8d96d6cd5b
#
_cell.length_a   1.000
_cell.length_b   1.000
_cell.length_c   1.000
_cell.angle_alpha   90.00
_cell.angle_beta   90.00
_cell.angle_gamma   90.00
#
_symmetry.space_group_name_H-M   'P 1'
#
loop_
_entity.id
_entity.type
_entity.pdbx_description
1 polymer ?
#
loop_
_entity_poly.entity_id
_entity_poly.type
_entity_poly.pdbx_seq_one_letter_code
_entity_poly.pdbx_strand_id
1 'polypeptide(L)'
;MIPKNFNPGCRRPTPAPGYLEALTAPNATIFTDPIGTVTATGFTDHSGTHHEVDALICATGFDTTWLPRFPFVAHGRDLRDIWAGESNVTSYLSVGIPNFPNHFSFCGPYGPLGHGSFMPLIERWTQYMLDVINKCQVEHVKSITPKWRAARHFRQHADLFLQRTAWTSPCRSWFKQGKTDGQAAIYPGSRLHFFELMKAPRYEDFEIEYWYENEFAFMGNGFEAREFDGRDITNYLGCLDENGRDVQPVYDEGLIQKLAGWSIDACHEVRG
;
A
#
# COMPACT_ATOMS: atom_id res chain seq x y z
N MET A 1 20.53 -25.81 13.00
CA MET A 1 20.01 -24.44 12.79
C MET A 1 18.59 -24.25 13.34
N ILE A 2 18.21 -24.98 14.35
CA ILE A 2 16.93 -24.75 15.04
C ILE A 2 17.11 -23.54 15.96
N PRO A 3 16.34 -22.46 15.81
CA PRO A 3 16.46 -21.29 16.67
C PRO A 3 16.13 -21.66 18.11
N LYS A 4 16.97 -21.21 19.04
CA LYS A 4 16.77 -21.44 20.49
C LYS A 4 16.17 -20.22 21.19
N ASN A 5 16.27 -19.04 20.57
CA ASN A 5 15.99 -17.73 21.18
C ASN A 5 14.72 -17.06 20.66
N PHE A 6 14.01 -17.68 19.69
CA PHE A 6 12.74 -17.18 19.17
C PHE A 6 11.90 -18.31 18.58
N ASN A 7 10.59 -18.13 18.57
CA ASN A 7 9.67 -19.09 18.01
C ASN A 7 9.67 -19.06 16.47
N PRO A 8 9.60 -20.23 15.79
CA PRO A 8 9.39 -20.28 14.35
C PRO A 8 8.12 -19.52 13.95
N GLY A 9 8.17 -18.85 12.79
CA GLY A 9 7.02 -18.14 12.24
C GLY A 9 6.91 -16.65 12.59
N CYS A 10 7.74 -16.11 13.49
CA CYS A 10 7.77 -14.66 13.75
C CYS A 10 8.42 -13.86 12.61
N ARG A 11 9.11 -14.53 11.70
CA ARG A 11 9.61 -14.03 10.42
C ARG A 11 8.99 -14.81 9.29
N ARG A 12 8.93 -14.21 8.11
CA ARG A 12 8.44 -14.88 6.91
C ARG A 12 9.35 -16.08 6.57
N PRO A 13 8.81 -17.31 6.46
CA PRO A 13 9.57 -18.44 5.96
C PRO A 13 10.00 -18.21 4.51
N THR A 14 11.24 -18.51 4.20
CA THR A 14 11.78 -18.42 2.84
C THR A 14 12.22 -19.80 2.39
N PRO A 15 11.60 -20.38 1.35
CA PRO A 15 12.10 -21.60 0.74
C PRO A 15 13.44 -21.29 0.06
N ALA A 16 14.44 -22.08 0.36
CA ALA A 16 15.77 -21.90 -0.20
C ALA A 16 16.40 -23.30 -0.45
N PRO A 17 16.01 -23.97 -1.55
CA PRO A 17 16.59 -25.26 -1.92
C PRO A 17 18.12 -25.12 -2.06
N GLY A 18 18.87 -26.06 -1.50
CA GLY A 18 20.34 -26.05 -1.53
C GLY A 18 21.01 -25.13 -0.50
N TYR A 19 20.26 -24.29 0.25
CA TYR A 19 20.86 -23.37 1.22
C TYR A 19 21.51 -24.08 2.40
N LEU A 20 20.84 -25.08 2.97
CA LEU A 20 21.38 -25.84 4.10
C LEU A 20 22.56 -26.71 3.69
N GLU A 21 22.50 -27.27 2.49
CA GLU A 21 23.59 -28.04 1.88
C GLU A 21 24.82 -27.16 1.65
N ALA A 22 24.61 -25.94 1.14
CA ALA A 22 25.69 -24.99 0.92
C ALA A 22 26.41 -24.58 2.22
N LEU A 23 25.67 -24.44 3.32
CA LEU A 23 26.27 -24.12 4.63
C LEU A 23 27.14 -25.25 5.21
N THR A 24 26.96 -26.47 4.73
CA THR A 24 27.77 -27.65 5.16
C THR A 24 28.85 -28.05 4.15
N ALA A 25 28.95 -27.28 3.06
CA ALA A 25 29.95 -27.56 2.02
C ALA A 25 31.39 -27.34 2.54
N PRO A 26 32.37 -28.16 2.09
CA PRO A 26 33.78 -28.05 2.56
C PRO A 26 34.43 -26.69 2.33
N ASN A 27 33.93 -25.91 1.34
CA ASN A 27 34.42 -24.59 1.00
C ASN A 27 33.64 -23.43 1.65
N ALA A 28 32.73 -23.74 2.60
CA ALA A 28 31.94 -22.74 3.33
C ALA A 28 32.39 -22.66 4.78
N THR A 29 32.68 -21.44 5.23
CA THR A 29 32.95 -21.14 6.64
C THR A 29 31.86 -20.25 7.18
N ILE A 30 31.24 -20.62 8.30
CA ILE A 30 30.16 -19.87 8.92
C ILE A 30 30.71 -19.11 10.12
N PHE A 31 30.57 -17.80 10.09
CA PHE A 31 30.81 -16.93 11.24
C PHE A 31 29.50 -16.63 11.93
N THR A 32 29.41 -16.89 13.22
CA THR A 32 28.24 -16.62 14.07
C THR A 32 28.41 -15.34 14.87
N ASP A 33 29.61 -14.88 15.04
CA ASP A 33 29.92 -13.65 15.75
C ASP A 33 29.80 -12.45 14.82
N PRO A 34 29.34 -11.29 15.35
CA PRO A 34 29.24 -10.08 14.58
C PRO A 34 30.61 -9.64 14.01
N ILE A 35 30.59 -9.00 12.83
CA ILE A 35 31.76 -8.31 12.27
C ILE A 35 32.03 -7.08 13.13
N GLY A 36 33.28 -6.96 13.62
CA GLY A 36 33.72 -5.81 14.40
C GLY A 36 34.06 -4.62 13.50
N THR A 37 35.03 -4.79 12.60
CA THR A 37 35.49 -3.72 11.70
C THR A 37 35.85 -4.26 10.32
N VAL A 38 35.46 -3.53 9.28
CA VAL A 38 35.90 -3.83 7.91
C VAL A 38 37.24 -3.12 7.64
N THR A 39 38.18 -3.84 7.04
CA THR A 39 39.54 -3.35 6.71
C THR A 39 39.74 -3.34 5.19
N ALA A 40 40.88 -2.85 4.73
CA ALA A 40 41.22 -2.84 3.30
C ALA A 40 41.39 -4.26 2.71
N THR A 41 41.71 -5.26 3.56
CA THR A 41 42.03 -6.63 3.14
C THR A 41 41.04 -7.67 3.67
N GLY A 42 39.99 -7.23 4.37
CA GLY A 42 39.02 -8.16 4.93
C GLY A 42 38.21 -7.57 6.08
N PHE A 43 38.01 -8.33 7.13
CA PHE A 43 37.30 -7.86 8.33
C PHE A 43 37.92 -8.46 9.61
N THR A 44 37.71 -7.78 10.73
CA THR A 44 37.95 -8.34 12.06
C THR A 44 36.68 -8.71 12.74
N ASP A 45 36.63 -9.84 13.40
CA ASP A 45 35.52 -10.22 14.27
C ASP A 45 35.62 -9.55 15.67
N HIS A 46 34.63 -9.78 16.52
CA HIS A 46 34.65 -9.23 17.88
C HIS A 46 35.75 -9.79 18.79
N SER A 47 36.37 -10.94 18.43
CA SER A 47 37.53 -11.48 19.12
C SER A 47 38.85 -10.75 18.77
N GLY A 48 38.82 -9.88 17.74
CA GLY A 48 39.95 -9.20 17.20
C GLY A 48 40.70 -10.01 16.14
N THR A 49 40.19 -11.19 15.75
CA THR A 49 40.79 -12.00 14.70
C THR A 49 40.53 -11.40 13.32
N HIS A 50 41.60 -11.24 12.52
CA HIS A 50 41.48 -10.75 11.15
C HIS A 50 41.19 -11.91 10.18
N HIS A 51 40.22 -11.70 9.30
CA HIS A 51 39.86 -12.63 8.25
C HIS A 51 40.05 -11.94 6.90
N GLU A 52 40.98 -12.46 6.10
CA GLU A 52 41.27 -11.94 4.78
C GLU A 52 40.20 -12.41 3.78
N VAL A 53 39.71 -11.51 2.95
CA VAL A 53 38.71 -11.78 1.90
C VAL A 53 38.96 -10.89 0.69
N ASP A 54 38.71 -11.40 -0.50
CA ASP A 54 38.82 -10.67 -1.77
C ASP A 54 37.61 -9.81 -2.06
N ALA A 55 36.45 -10.21 -1.56
CA ALA A 55 35.20 -9.50 -1.77
C ALA A 55 34.29 -9.57 -0.54
N LEU A 56 33.66 -8.45 -0.20
CA LEU A 56 32.64 -8.34 0.86
C LEU A 56 31.31 -8.00 0.23
N ILE A 57 30.35 -8.92 0.37
CA ILE A 57 28.97 -8.73 -0.15
C ILE A 57 28.05 -8.27 0.98
N CYS A 58 27.56 -7.04 0.87
CA CYS A 58 26.66 -6.45 1.86
C CYS A 58 25.21 -6.87 1.58
N ALA A 59 24.68 -7.80 2.38
CA ALA A 59 23.29 -8.20 2.37
C ALA A 59 22.59 -7.77 3.67
N THR A 60 22.73 -6.51 4.06
CA THR A 60 22.35 -5.95 5.37
C THR A 60 20.87 -5.65 5.52
N GLY A 61 20.07 -5.82 4.45
CA GLY A 61 18.63 -5.61 4.45
C GLY A 61 18.21 -4.18 4.16
N PHE A 62 16.94 -3.89 4.42
CA PHE A 62 16.30 -2.59 4.18
C PHE A 62 16.00 -1.86 5.49
N ASP A 63 15.82 -0.54 5.38
CA ASP A 63 15.18 0.25 6.42
C ASP A 63 13.70 -0.13 6.51
N THR A 64 13.28 -0.63 7.67
CA THR A 64 11.92 -1.17 7.89
C THR A 64 11.07 -0.26 8.77
N THR A 65 11.46 1.00 8.91
CA THR A 65 10.77 1.97 9.79
C THR A 65 9.48 2.52 9.19
N TRP A 66 9.23 2.35 7.91
CA TRP A 66 8.22 3.04 7.08
C TRP A 66 8.38 4.56 7.02
N LEU A 67 9.39 5.13 7.67
CA LEU A 67 9.62 6.58 7.63
C LEU A 67 10.11 6.99 6.21
N PRO A 68 9.44 7.96 5.57
CA PRO A 68 9.92 8.50 4.30
C PRO A 68 11.33 9.09 4.45
N ARG A 69 12.18 8.90 3.45
CA ARG A 69 13.55 9.48 3.45
C ARG A 69 13.58 10.96 3.07
N PHE A 70 12.44 11.50 2.66
CA PHE A 70 12.24 12.89 2.29
C PHE A 70 11.10 13.49 3.12
N PRO A 71 10.99 14.81 3.25
CA PRO A 71 9.86 15.47 3.89
C PRO A 71 8.56 15.09 3.18
N PHE A 72 7.62 14.55 3.93
CA PHE A 72 6.30 14.22 3.43
C PHE A 72 5.26 14.98 4.25
N VAL A 73 4.86 16.16 3.71
CA VAL A 73 4.13 17.16 4.46
C VAL A 73 2.72 17.34 3.93
N ALA A 74 1.74 17.30 4.82
CA ALA A 74 0.36 17.68 4.55
C ALA A 74 -0.17 18.50 5.76
N HIS A 75 -0.96 19.54 5.48
CA HIS A 75 -1.51 20.43 6.49
C HIS A 75 -0.46 20.95 7.49
N GLY A 76 0.75 21.27 7.02
CA GLY A 76 1.86 21.76 7.82
C GLY A 76 2.52 20.73 8.77
N ARG A 77 2.18 19.44 8.64
CA ARG A 77 2.74 18.37 9.47
C ARG A 77 3.53 17.38 8.63
N ASP A 78 4.73 17.04 9.02
CA ASP A 78 5.56 16.02 8.39
C ASP A 78 5.21 14.63 8.93
N LEU A 79 5.00 13.66 8.03
CA LEU A 79 4.71 12.28 8.40
C LEU A 79 5.84 11.64 9.21
N ARG A 80 7.09 12.03 8.94
CA ARG A 80 8.25 11.54 9.68
C ARG A 80 8.17 11.88 11.15
N ASP A 81 7.77 13.10 11.48
CA ASP A 81 7.64 13.56 12.87
C ASP A 81 6.47 12.86 13.57
N ILE A 82 5.35 12.66 12.85
CA ILE A 82 4.19 11.95 13.37
C ILE A 82 4.56 10.49 13.71
N TRP A 83 5.17 9.78 12.79
CA TRP A 83 5.49 8.36 12.98
C TRP A 83 6.71 8.13 13.88
N ALA A 84 7.66 9.08 13.96
CA ALA A 84 8.77 9.00 14.90
C ALA A 84 8.31 9.20 16.36
N GLY A 85 7.28 10.02 16.59
CA GLY A 85 6.71 10.28 17.91
C GLY A 85 5.69 9.23 18.36
N GLU A 86 5.15 8.42 17.45
CA GLU A 86 4.18 7.38 17.78
C GLU A 86 4.86 6.04 18.09
N SER A 87 4.33 5.32 19.07
CA SER A 87 4.78 3.95 19.35
C SER A 87 4.54 2.98 18.18
N ASN A 88 3.55 3.29 17.34
CA ASN A 88 3.16 2.47 16.19
C ASN A 88 2.73 3.34 15.00
N VAL A 89 3.25 3.02 13.84
CA VAL A 89 2.79 3.58 12.57
C VAL A 89 1.32 3.21 12.31
N THR A 90 0.58 4.11 11.68
CA THR A 90 -0.85 3.89 11.40
C THR A 90 -1.13 4.15 9.93
N SER A 91 -1.82 3.21 9.30
CA SER A 91 -2.39 3.38 7.96
C SER A 91 -3.80 2.79 7.90
N TYR A 92 -4.55 3.18 6.89
CA TYR A 92 -5.82 2.57 6.55
C TYR A 92 -5.60 1.50 5.49
N LEU A 93 -5.83 0.23 5.83
CA LEU A 93 -5.72 -0.93 4.95
C LEU A 93 -4.38 -1.02 4.17
N SER A 94 -3.30 -0.48 4.75
CA SER A 94 -1.98 -0.45 4.09
C SER A 94 -1.89 0.44 2.84
N VAL A 95 -2.93 1.22 2.54
CA VAL A 95 -3.04 1.98 1.29
C VAL A 95 -3.15 3.49 1.50
N GLY A 96 -3.76 3.95 2.60
CA GLY A 96 -3.97 5.37 2.85
C GLY A 96 -3.49 5.80 4.23
N ILE A 97 -3.15 7.05 4.38
CA ILE A 97 -2.68 7.64 5.63
C ILE A 97 -3.64 8.77 6.04
N PRO A 98 -4.24 8.72 7.25
CA PRO A 98 -5.08 9.80 7.73
C PRO A 98 -4.36 11.15 7.74
N ASN A 99 -5.06 12.23 7.41
CA ASN A 99 -4.56 13.59 7.26
C ASN A 99 -3.56 13.81 6.10
N PHE A 100 -3.37 12.83 5.22
CA PHE A 100 -2.59 12.97 4.00
C PHE A 100 -3.52 12.74 2.79
N PRO A 101 -4.22 13.78 2.33
CA PRO A 101 -5.21 13.67 1.27
C PRO A 101 -4.56 13.30 -0.07
N ASN A 102 -5.31 12.57 -0.90
CA ASN A 102 -4.90 12.17 -2.25
C ASN A 102 -3.58 11.37 -2.29
N HIS A 103 -3.19 10.76 -1.17
CA HIS A 103 -2.00 9.94 -1.07
C HIS A 103 -2.37 8.47 -0.96
N PHE A 104 -1.71 7.67 -1.80
CA PHE A 104 -1.75 6.22 -1.73
C PHE A 104 -0.35 5.64 -1.61
N SER A 105 -0.24 4.54 -0.91
CA SER A 105 1.01 3.79 -0.78
C SER A 105 0.81 2.32 -1.08
N PHE A 106 1.81 1.70 -1.67
CA PHE A 106 1.95 0.26 -1.69
C PHE A 106 2.67 -0.20 -0.44
N CYS A 107 2.28 -1.33 0.10
CA CYS A 107 3.00 -1.97 1.21
C CYS A 107 3.09 -1.12 2.46
N GLY A 108 2.11 -0.28 2.72
CA GLY A 108 2.05 0.47 3.97
C GLY A 108 1.92 -0.45 5.20
N PRO A 109 2.00 0.10 6.40
CA PRO A 109 1.80 -0.65 7.62
C PRO A 109 0.48 -1.44 7.62
N TYR A 110 0.48 -2.62 8.25
CA TYR A 110 -0.66 -3.54 8.33
C TYR A 110 -1.08 -4.16 7.00
N GLY A 111 -0.18 -4.26 6.01
CA GLY A 111 -0.41 -5.03 4.78
C GLY A 111 -0.25 -6.54 4.96
N PRO A 112 -0.83 -7.39 4.07
CA PRO A 112 -0.77 -8.86 4.16
C PRO A 112 0.56 -9.41 3.60
N LEU A 113 1.68 -8.93 4.13
CA LEU A 113 3.03 -9.20 3.63
C LEU A 113 3.62 -10.52 4.15
N GLY A 114 2.93 -11.21 5.06
CA GLY A 114 3.48 -12.36 5.79
C GLY A 114 3.70 -13.62 4.95
N HIS A 115 2.92 -13.84 3.88
CA HIS A 115 2.98 -15.08 3.10
C HIS A 115 2.44 -14.90 1.67
N GLY A 116 2.74 -15.86 0.79
CA GLY A 116 2.29 -15.92 -0.59
C GLY A 116 3.03 -14.96 -1.54
N SER A 117 2.62 -14.91 -2.81
CA SER A 117 3.21 -14.04 -3.83
C SER A 117 2.89 -12.56 -3.59
N PHE A 118 3.84 -11.69 -3.87
CA PHE A 118 3.70 -10.24 -3.68
C PHE A 118 2.97 -9.56 -4.85
N MET A 119 3.16 -10.05 -6.08
CA MET A 119 2.60 -9.43 -7.29
C MET A 119 1.07 -9.30 -7.26
N PRO A 120 0.29 -10.34 -6.90
CA PRO A 120 -1.17 -10.19 -6.79
C PRO A 120 -1.63 -9.17 -5.74
N LEU A 121 -0.80 -8.86 -4.74
CA LEU A 121 -1.10 -7.79 -3.80
C LEU A 121 -0.97 -6.42 -4.46
N ILE A 122 0.10 -6.21 -5.24
CA ILE A 122 0.29 -4.98 -6.02
C ILE A 122 -0.91 -4.76 -6.95
N GLU A 123 -1.32 -5.79 -7.70
CA GLU A 123 -2.49 -5.72 -8.58
C GLU A 123 -3.76 -5.32 -7.83
N ARG A 124 -4.01 -5.92 -6.66
CA ARG A 124 -5.19 -5.60 -5.84
C ARG A 124 -5.14 -4.18 -5.29
N TRP A 125 -4.01 -3.71 -4.78
CA TRP A 125 -3.84 -2.32 -4.36
C TRP A 125 -4.03 -1.36 -5.53
N THR A 126 -3.46 -1.68 -6.70
CA THR A 126 -3.62 -0.86 -7.90
C THR A 126 -5.09 -0.71 -8.27
N GLN A 127 -5.84 -1.81 -8.34
CA GLN A 127 -7.27 -1.75 -8.67
C GLN A 127 -8.05 -0.89 -7.66
N TYR A 128 -7.81 -1.11 -6.38
CA TYR A 128 -8.44 -0.31 -5.32
C TYR A 128 -8.15 1.20 -5.46
N MET A 129 -6.89 1.56 -5.73
CA MET A 129 -6.49 2.95 -5.95
C MET A 129 -7.15 3.53 -7.19
N LEU A 130 -7.22 2.75 -8.28
CA LEU A 130 -7.88 3.17 -9.52
C LEU A 130 -9.39 3.40 -9.32
N ASP A 131 -10.06 2.56 -8.53
CA ASP A 131 -11.47 2.74 -8.22
C ASP A 131 -11.70 4.06 -7.46
N VAL A 132 -10.83 4.39 -6.50
CA VAL A 132 -10.89 5.67 -5.76
C VAL A 132 -10.58 6.86 -6.69
N ILE A 133 -9.54 6.76 -7.52
CA ILE A 133 -9.16 7.81 -8.46
C ILE A 133 -10.28 8.07 -9.47
N ASN A 134 -10.88 7.00 -10.00
CA ASN A 134 -12.00 7.10 -10.93
C ASN A 134 -13.20 7.83 -10.30
N LYS A 135 -13.55 7.49 -9.06
CA LYS A 135 -14.57 8.25 -8.32
C LYS A 135 -14.22 9.73 -8.22
N CYS A 136 -12.98 10.04 -7.86
CA CYS A 136 -12.55 11.44 -7.73
C CYS A 136 -12.67 12.20 -9.05
N GLN A 137 -12.34 11.57 -10.18
CA GLN A 137 -12.45 12.17 -11.50
C GLN A 137 -13.89 12.35 -11.95
N VAL A 138 -14.73 11.31 -11.77
CA VAL A 138 -16.12 11.32 -12.25
C VAL A 138 -16.99 12.25 -11.41
N GLU A 139 -16.77 12.30 -10.10
CA GLU A 139 -17.64 13.04 -9.17
C GLU A 139 -17.06 14.41 -8.75
N HIS A 140 -16.03 14.92 -9.43
CA HIS A 140 -15.39 16.20 -9.13
C HIS A 140 -14.91 16.32 -7.68
N VAL A 141 -14.35 15.22 -7.15
CA VAL A 141 -13.77 15.20 -5.79
C VAL A 141 -12.43 15.94 -5.81
N LYS A 142 -12.27 16.93 -4.93
CA LYS A 142 -11.04 17.71 -4.73
C LYS A 142 -10.02 16.94 -3.92
N SER A 143 -10.47 16.35 -2.82
CA SER A 143 -9.61 15.54 -1.97
C SER A 143 -10.34 14.38 -1.32
N ILE A 144 -9.61 13.28 -1.09
CA ILE A 144 -10.09 12.11 -0.38
C ILE A 144 -9.02 11.64 0.61
N THR A 145 -9.43 11.42 1.85
CA THR A 145 -8.52 11.07 2.95
C THR A 145 -9.18 10.03 3.85
N PRO A 146 -8.49 8.94 4.25
CA PRO A 146 -9.03 8.03 5.25
C PRO A 146 -9.30 8.75 6.57
N LYS A 147 -10.47 8.54 7.15
CA LYS A 147 -10.83 9.04 8.48
C LYS A 147 -9.87 8.47 9.52
N TRP A 148 -9.35 9.33 10.39
CA TRP A 148 -8.53 8.90 11.53
C TRP A 148 -9.21 7.82 12.37
N ARG A 149 -10.52 7.96 12.58
CA ARG A 149 -11.31 6.99 13.32
C ARG A 149 -11.28 5.61 12.67
N ALA A 150 -11.44 5.53 11.35
CA ALA A 150 -11.45 4.26 10.61
C ALA A 150 -10.08 3.57 10.69
N ALA A 151 -8.99 4.30 10.44
CA ALA A 151 -7.64 3.77 10.53
C ALA A 151 -7.29 3.29 11.95
N ARG A 152 -7.70 4.05 12.99
CA ARG A 152 -7.49 3.67 14.39
C ARG A 152 -8.27 2.41 14.76
N HIS A 153 -9.53 2.29 14.37
CA HIS A 153 -10.33 1.10 14.64
C HIS A 153 -9.77 -0.13 13.92
N PHE A 154 -9.34 0.03 12.68
CA PHE A 154 -8.66 -1.04 11.96
C PHE A 154 -7.39 -1.49 12.69
N ARG A 155 -6.54 -0.55 13.12
CA ARG A 155 -5.33 -0.85 13.90
C ARG A 155 -5.66 -1.57 15.20
N GLN A 156 -6.64 -1.10 15.97
CA GLN A 156 -7.06 -1.74 17.22
C GLN A 156 -7.52 -3.19 17.00
N HIS A 157 -8.30 -3.42 15.95
CA HIS A 157 -8.72 -4.77 15.58
C HIS A 157 -7.52 -5.65 15.20
N ALA A 158 -6.59 -5.11 14.40
CA ALA A 158 -5.38 -5.81 13.99
C ALA A 158 -4.51 -6.19 15.19
N ASP A 159 -4.27 -5.26 16.10
CA ASP A 159 -3.44 -5.46 17.27
C ASP A 159 -4.03 -6.55 18.19
N LEU A 160 -5.34 -6.55 18.41
CA LEU A 160 -6.02 -7.62 19.17
C LEU A 160 -5.92 -8.99 18.49
N PHE A 161 -6.16 -9.03 17.17
CA PHE A 161 -6.08 -10.27 16.42
C PHE A 161 -4.66 -10.89 16.47
N LEU A 162 -3.65 -10.05 16.30
CA LEU A 162 -2.26 -10.46 16.17
C LEU A 162 -1.69 -11.08 17.45
N GLN A 163 -2.23 -10.73 18.62
CA GLN A 163 -1.80 -11.31 19.93
C GLN A 163 -1.87 -12.83 19.97
N ARG A 164 -2.76 -13.46 19.20
CA ARG A 164 -2.92 -14.90 19.10
C ARG A 164 -2.09 -15.56 17.99
N THR A 165 -1.20 -14.81 17.36
CA THR A 165 -0.41 -15.27 16.21
C THR A 165 1.07 -15.35 16.53
N ALA A 166 1.83 -16.11 15.74
CA ALA A 166 3.28 -16.19 15.87
C ALA A 166 4.00 -14.85 15.56
N TRP A 167 3.33 -13.87 14.92
CA TRP A 167 3.91 -12.58 14.56
C TRP A 167 4.29 -11.72 15.77
N THR A 168 3.64 -11.92 16.91
CA THR A 168 3.94 -11.19 18.15
C THR A 168 4.99 -11.87 19.02
N SER A 169 5.43 -13.08 18.65
CA SER A 169 6.49 -13.81 19.41
C SER A 169 7.76 -12.95 19.51
N PRO A 170 8.49 -13.02 20.64
CA PRO A 170 9.69 -12.24 20.84
C PRO A 170 10.77 -12.64 19.83
N CYS A 171 10.89 -11.85 18.78
CA CYS A 171 11.98 -11.93 17.80
C CYS A 171 12.12 -10.60 17.05
N ARG A 172 13.32 -10.31 16.63
CA ARG A 172 13.61 -9.14 15.82
C ARG A 172 13.05 -9.34 14.41
N SER A 173 12.04 -8.57 14.02
CA SER A 173 11.35 -8.70 12.74
C SER A 173 11.17 -7.33 12.08
N TRP A 174 11.20 -7.29 10.76
CA TRP A 174 10.88 -6.07 10.00
C TRP A 174 9.43 -5.63 10.15
N PHE A 175 8.48 -6.56 10.37
CA PHE A 175 7.09 -6.23 10.71
C PHE A 175 6.94 -5.46 12.02
N LYS A 176 7.97 -5.52 12.88
CA LYS A 176 8.09 -4.82 14.15
C LYS A 176 9.10 -3.67 14.09
N GLN A 177 9.37 -3.15 12.90
CA GLN A 177 10.38 -2.09 12.70
C GLN A 177 11.76 -2.47 13.23
N GLY A 178 12.16 -3.74 13.10
CA GLY A 178 13.43 -4.25 13.60
C GLY A 178 13.53 -4.40 15.12
N LYS A 179 12.46 -4.17 15.88
CA LYS A 179 12.42 -4.34 17.34
C LYS A 179 12.07 -5.78 17.72
N THR A 180 12.53 -6.27 18.88
CA THR A 180 12.19 -7.59 19.41
C THR A 180 10.76 -7.62 19.93
N ASP A 181 10.37 -6.59 20.68
CA ASP A 181 9.09 -6.48 21.37
C ASP A 181 8.18 -5.39 20.75
N GLY A 182 8.46 -5.02 19.48
CA GLY A 182 7.67 -4.07 18.75
C GLY A 182 6.29 -4.65 18.38
N GLN A 183 5.32 -3.76 18.18
CA GLN A 183 4.01 -4.13 17.65
C GLN A 183 4.16 -4.64 16.21
N ALA A 184 3.57 -5.78 15.92
CA ALA A 184 3.58 -6.33 14.56
C ALA A 184 2.58 -5.58 13.67
N ALA A 185 3.08 -4.78 12.73
CA ALA A 185 2.25 -4.02 11.78
C ALA A 185 1.99 -4.85 10.51
N ILE A 186 1.28 -5.97 10.67
CA ILE A 186 0.91 -6.89 9.59
C ILE A 186 -0.62 -7.07 9.56
N TYR A 187 -1.17 -7.44 8.42
CA TYR A 187 -2.62 -7.63 8.25
C TYR A 187 -3.18 -8.73 9.18
N PRO A 188 -4.31 -8.45 9.87
CA PRO A 188 -4.92 -9.38 10.83
C PRO A 188 -5.80 -10.41 10.13
N GLY A 189 -5.23 -11.26 9.32
CA GLY A 189 -6.01 -12.27 8.60
C GLY A 189 -5.25 -12.91 7.45
N SER A 190 -5.95 -13.76 6.70
CA SER A 190 -5.39 -14.37 5.50
C SER A 190 -5.34 -13.38 4.33
N ARG A 191 -4.51 -13.70 3.35
CA ARG A 191 -4.45 -12.96 2.10
C ARG A 191 -5.78 -12.98 1.33
N LEU A 192 -6.48 -14.11 1.34
CA LEU A 192 -7.77 -14.23 0.67
C LEU A 192 -8.80 -13.31 1.30
N HIS A 193 -8.82 -13.23 2.63
CA HIS A 193 -9.67 -12.27 3.34
C HIS A 193 -9.33 -10.81 2.97
N PHE A 194 -8.03 -10.49 2.85
CA PHE A 194 -7.61 -9.16 2.38
C PHE A 194 -8.10 -8.86 0.96
N PHE A 195 -8.01 -9.83 0.05
CA PHE A 195 -8.50 -9.65 -1.31
C PHE A 195 -10.01 -9.38 -1.36
N GLU A 196 -10.79 -10.07 -0.53
CA GLU A 196 -12.22 -9.80 -0.42
C GLU A 196 -12.51 -8.39 0.14
N LEU A 197 -11.79 -8.00 1.20
CA LEU A 197 -11.93 -6.68 1.79
C LEU A 197 -11.60 -5.54 0.81
N MET A 198 -10.61 -5.77 -0.06
CA MET A 198 -10.11 -4.77 -1.02
C MET A 198 -10.82 -4.82 -2.38
N LYS A 199 -11.93 -5.58 -2.51
CA LYS A 199 -12.70 -5.63 -3.77
C LYS A 199 -13.33 -4.30 -4.15
N ALA A 200 -13.75 -3.53 -3.15
CA ALA A 200 -14.35 -2.22 -3.35
C ALA A 200 -13.96 -1.28 -2.22
N PRO A 201 -13.73 -0.01 -2.50
CA PRO A 201 -13.50 1.01 -1.47
C PRO A 201 -14.73 1.18 -0.57
N ARG A 202 -14.48 1.29 0.73
CA ARG A 202 -15.49 1.63 1.74
C ARG A 202 -15.51 3.15 1.90
N TYR A 203 -16.24 3.85 1.05
CA TYR A 203 -16.25 5.33 1.02
C TYR A 203 -16.72 5.97 2.33
N GLU A 204 -17.50 5.27 3.13
CA GLU A 204 -17.89 5.68 4.49
C GLU A 204 -16.69 5.85 5.44
N ASP A 205 -15.54 5.27 5.11
CA ASP A 205 -14.30 5.38 5.89
C ASP A 205 -13.44 6.58 5.49
N PHE A 206 -13.87 7.36 4.51
CA PHE A 206 -13.14 8.51 4.00
C PHE A 206 -13.82 9.83 4.33
N GLU A 207 -13.01 10.87 4.46
CA GLU A 207 -13.40 12.27 4.34
C GLU A 207 -13.24 12.66 2.88
N ILE A 208 -14.31 13.19 2.29
CA ILE A 208 -14.37 13.56 0.87
C ILE A 208 -14.67 15.05 0.81
N GLU A 209 -13.86 15.78 0.05
CA GLU A 209 -14.04 17.19 -0.24
C GLU A 209 -14.25 17.36 -1.74
N TYR A 210 -15.27 18.10 -2.12
CA TYR A 210 -15.61 18.35 -3.54
C TYR A 210 -15.07 19.70 -3.99
N TRP A 211 -14.83 19.84 -5.31
CA TRP A 211 -14.45 21.11 -5.90
C TRP A 211 -15.56 22.17 -5.84
N TYR A 212 -16.81 21.72 -5.89
CA TYR A 212 -18.00 22.60 -5.87
C TYR A 212 -18.70 22.49 -4.51
N GLU A 213 -19.42 23.54 -4.13
CA GLU A 213 -20.25 23.54 -2.93
C GLU A 213 -21.38 22.51 -3.05
N ASN A 214 -21.98 22.42 -4.24
CA ASN A 214 -22.95 21.39 -4.56
C ASN A 214 -22.23 20.09 -4.97
N GLU A 215 -22.33 19.07 -4.14
CA GLU A 215 -21.69 17.76 -4.37
C GLU A 215 -22.23 17.06 -5.63
N PHE A 216 -23.41 17.45 -6.15
CA PHE A 216 -24.01 16.93 -7.38
C PHE A 216 -23.63 17.72 -8.65
N ALA A 217 -22.72 18.70 -8.55
CA ALA A 217 -22.24 19.44 -9.71
C ALA A 217 -21.67 18.57 -10.84
N PHE A 218 -21.18 17.37 -10.49
CA PHE A 218 -20.67 16.37 -11.45
C PHE A 218 -21.73 15.87 -12.44
N MET A 219 -23.02 16.03 -12.14
CA MET A 219 -24.10 15.66 -13.09
C MET A 219 -24.07 16.53 -14.36
N GLY A 220 -23.33 17.65 -14.35
CA GLY A 220 -23.14 18.50 -15.52
C GLY A 220 -24.46 18.96 -16.13
N ASN A 221 -24.61 18.78 -17.42
CA ASN A 221 -25.82 19.14 -18.15
C ASN A 221 -26.94 18.08 -18.08
N GLY A 222 -26.74 16.99 -17.36
CA GLY A 222 -27.73 15.93 -17.19
C GLY A 222 -27.81 14.92 -18.34
N PHE A 223 -26.89 15.02 -19.31
CA PHE A 223 -26.81 14.08 -20.44
C PHE A 223 -25.54 13.25 -20.37
N GLU A 224 -25.63 12.01 -20.84
CA GLU A 224 -24.50 11.11 -21.00
C GLU A 224 -23.86 11.29 -22.39
N ALA A 225 -22.54 11.25 -22.47
CA ALA A 225 -21.81 11.43 -23.73
C ALA A 225 -22.28 10.49 -24.85
N ARG A 226 -22.73 9.30 -24.48
CA ARG A 226 -23.28 8.28 -25.39
C ARG A 226 -24.48 8.78 -26.20
N GLU A 227 -25.26 9.71 -25.68
CA GLU A 227 -26.40 10.28 -26.38
C GLU A 227 -26.00 11.12 -27.61
N PHE A 228 -24.71 11.46 -27.71
CA PHE A 228 -24.21 12.39 -28.72
C PHE A 228 -23.04 11.87 -29.57
N ASP A 229 -22.39 10.76 -29.15
CA ASP A 229 -21.19 10.26 -29.81
C ASP A 229 -21.46 9.08 -30.77
N GLY A 230 -22.72 8.77 -31.00
CA GLY A 230 -23.14 7.71 -31.95
C GLY A 230 -23.08 6.29 -31.40
N ARG A 231 -22.73 6.11 -30.14
CA ARG A 231 -22.83 4.80 -29.49
C ARG A 231 -24.28 4.38 -29.27
N ASP A 232 -24.50 3.09 -29.08
CA ASP A 232 -25.82 2.55 -28.77
C ASP A 232 -26.34 3.10 -27.43
N ILE A 233 -27.44 3.86 -27.47
CA ILE A 233 -28.11 4.43 -26.29
C ILE A 233 -28.95 3.39 -25.55
N THR A 234 -29.08 2.17 -26.06
CA THR A 234 -29.84 1.09 -25.43
C THR A 234 -28.96 0.10 -24.67
N ASN A 235 -27.67 0.42 -24.46
CA ASN A 235 -26.68 -0.41 -23.80
C ASN A 235 -27.10 -0.89 -22.39
N TYR A 236 -27.93 -0.11 -21.68
CA TYR A 236 -28.48 -0.46 -20.37
C TYR A 236 -29.43 -1.67 -20.42
N LEU A 237 -29.92 -2.04 -21.59
CA LEU A 237 -30.70 -3.27 -21.79
C LEU A 237 -29.83 -4.54 -21.85
N GLY A 238 -28.50 -4.38 -21.84
CA GLY A 238 -27.55 -5.49 -21.98
C GLY A 238 -27.44 -6.03 -23.41
N CYS A 239 -27.94 -5.28 -24.41
CA CYS A 239 -27.80 -5.62 -25.82
C CYS A 239 -26.42 -5.15 -26.29
N LEU A 240 -25.62 -6.09 -26.76
CA LEU A 240 -24.30 -5.82 -27.34
C LEU A 240 -24.38 -5.95 -28.86
N ASP A 241 -23.34 -5.46 -29.56
CA ASP A 241 -23.22 -5.71 -31.01
C ASP A 241 -23.13 -7.21 -31.31
N GLU A 242 -23.17 -7.57 -32.59
CA GLU A 242 -23.06 -8.97 -33.05
C GLU A 242 -21.76 -9.68 -32.64
N ASN A 243 -20.74 -8.91 -32.18
CA ASN A 243 -19.47 -9.41 -31.66
C ASN A 243 -19.41 -9.42 -30.12
N GLY A 244 -20.49 -9.11 -29.42
CA GLY A 244 -20.54 -9.03 -27.98
C GLY A 244 -19.78 -7.83 -27.38
N ARG A 245 -19.64 -6.74 -28.13
CA ARG A 245 -18.88 -5.56 -27.75
C ARG A 245 -19.77 -4.32 -27.75
N ASP A 246 -19.43 -3.38 -26.90
CA ASP A 246 -20.00 -2.04 -26.96
C ASP A 246 -19.47 -1.30 -28.21
N VAL A 247 -20.34 -0.63 -28.93
CA VAL A 247 -19.98 0.12 -30.14
C VAL A 247 -19.03 1.25 -29.77
N GLN A 248 -17.92 1.39 -30.50
CA GLN A 248 -16.95 2.45 -30.25
C GLN A 248 -17.56 3.85 -30.54
N PRO A 249 -17.22 4.85 -29.72
CA PRO A 249 -17.74 6.20 -29.91
C PRO A 249 -17.23 6.80 -31.22
N VAL A 250 -18.13 7.52 -31.92
CA VAL A 250 -17.76 8.36 -33.05
C VAL A 250 -17.56 9.78 -32.49
N TYR A 251 -16.31 10.23 -32.42
CA TYR A 251 -15.98 11.58 -31.93
C TYR A 251 -16.31 12.62 -33.00
N ASP A 252 -17.29 13.47 -32.70
CA ASP A 252 -17.61 14.69 -33.45
C ASP A 252 -17.16 15.91 -32.63
N GLU A 253 -16.04 16.54 -33.02
CA GLU A 253 -15.49 17.71 -32.32
C GLU A 253 -16.48 18.87 -32.24
N GLY A 254 -17.30 19.08 -33.28
CA GLY A 254 -18.32 20.15 -33.30
C GLY A 254 -19.43 19.88 -32.26
N LEU A 255 -19.78 18.64 -32.04
CA LEU A 255 -20.75 18.22 -31.03
C LEU A 255 -20.18 18.37 -29.62
N ILE A 256 -18.94 17.95 -29.42
CA ILE A 256 -18.24 18.11 -28.13
C ILE A 256 -18.18 19.57 -27.69
N GLN A 257 -17.88 20.47 -28.62
CA GLN A 257 -17.87 21.94 -28.36
C GLN A 257 -19.26 22.46 -27.99
N LYS A 258 -20.33 21.98 -28.64
CA LYS A 258 -21.71 22.37 -28.29
C LYS A 258 -22.08 21.84 -26.88
N LEU A 259 -21.69 20.62 -26.54
CA LEU A 259 -21.95 20.03 -25.23
C LEU A 259 -21.23 20.78 -24.11
N ALA A 260 -19.98 21.18 -24.34
CA ALA A 260 -19.23 22.00 -23.38
C ALA A 260 -19.93 23.33 -23.05
N GLY A 261 -20.66 23.91 -24.02
CA GLY A 261 -21.47 25.12 -23.80
C GLY A 261 -22.76 24.87 -22.99
N TRP A 262 -23.16 23.64 -22.79
CA TRP A 262 -24.35 23.23 -22.03
C TRP A 262 -24.06 22.79 -20.61
N SER A 263 -22.78 22.74 -20.22
CA SER A 263 -22.39 22.40 -18.84
C SER A 263 -22.95 23.42 -17.86
N ILE A 264 -23.51 22.94 -16.76
CA ILE A 264 -23.94 23.78 -15.64
C ILE A 264 -22.84 24.05 -14.64
N ASP A 265 -21.60 23.57 -14.90
CA ASP A 265 -20.45 23.75 -14.01
C ASP A 265 -20.17 25.23 -13.73
N ALA A 266 -20.43 26.12 -14.72
CA ALA A 266 -20.33 27.57 -14.55
C ALA A 266 -21.34 28.13 -13.51
N CYS A 267 -22.35 27.39 -13.14
CA CYS A 267 -23.39 27.80 -12.17
C CYS A 267 -23.02 27.40 -10.72
N HIS A 268 -21.95 26.64 -10.54
CA HIS A 268 -21.51 26.18 -9.22
C HIS A 268 -20.30 26.95 -8.74
N GLU A 269 -20.31 27.37 -7.47
CA GLU A 269 -19.15 28.02 -6.86
C GLU A 269 -18.07 26.97 -6.55
N VAL A 270 -16.84 27.25 -7.00
CA VAL A 270 -15.66 26.43 -6.71
C VAL A 270 -15.18 26.75 -5.29
N ARG A 271 -15.02 25.74 -4.46
CA ARG A 271 -14.44 25.89 -3.13
C ARG A 271 -12.94 26.22 -3.24
N GLY A 272 -12.54 27.33 -2.62
CA GLY A 272 -11.16 27.84 -2.59
C GLY A 272 -10.16 26.98 -1.79
#